data_58c1951df90c9ee10459a289e8d778bd
#
_entry.id   58c1951df90c9ee10459a289e8d778bd
#
_cell.length_a   1.000
_cell.length_b   1.000
_cell.length_c   1.000
_cell.angle_alpha   90.00
_cell.angle_beta   90.00
_cell.angle_gamma   90.00
#
_symmetry.space_group_name_H-M   'P 1'
#
loop_
_entity.id
_entity.type
_entity.pdbx_description
1 polymer ?
#
loop_
_entity_poly.entity_id
_entity_poly.type
_entity_poly.pdbx_seq_one_letter_code
_entity_poly.pdbx_strand_id
1 'polypeptide(L)'
;MMSCFQKKSIATAEKLAEIKIVPVLVLNSVEEGLKVGEILVSEGLLAAEITFRTVAAESVIKAMSEKFPELYIGAGTVLNTDDLKRAFDAGAKFAVAPGFNPTVVKSAIENSYSFAPGICTPSEVEQAYELGCKFLKFFPAEAAGGISMLKSVIAPYKHLGIRFMPTGGVSEANANDYLSIPEVAAVGGTWLGKPTDIVEENWDAIREKVRQAVFNSRK
;
A
#
# COMPACT_ATOMS: atom_id res chain seq x y z
N MET A 1 7.49 20.22 16.83
CA MET A 1 6.51 20.45 15.72
C MET A 1 6.66 19.33 14.71
N MET A 2 5.57 18.70 14.25
CA MET A 2 5.66 17.61 13.24
C MET A 2 6.13 18.16 11.89
N SER A 3 7.03 17.40 11.22
CA SER A 3 7.52 17.75 9.88
C SER A 3 6.42 17.58 8.82
N CYS A 4 6.62 18.15 7.61
CA CYS A 4 5.69 17.96 6.50
C CYS A 4 5.57 16.49 6.10
N PHE A 5 6.68 15.76 6.06
CA PHE A 5 6.72 14.32 5.83
C PHE A 5 5.84 13.55 6.83
N GLN A 6 6.00 13.81 8.15
CA GLN A 6 5.20 13.15 9.18
C GLN A 6 3.69 13.40 9.00
N LYS A 7 3.30 14.65 8.71
CA LYS A 7 1.91 15.00 8.46
C LYS A 7 1.33 14.23 7.27
N LYS A 8 2.08 14.15 6.16
CA LYS A 8 1.65 13.39 4.98
C LYS A 8 1.58 11.90 5.24
N SER A 9 2.54 11.34 5.99
CA SER A 9 2.55 9.92 6.38
C SER A 9 1.30 9.58 7.21
N ILE A 10 0.94 10.42 8.18
CA ILE A 10 -0.27 10.25 9.00
C ILE A 10 -1.53 10.38 8.14
N ALA A 11 -1.64 11.42 7.32
CA ALA A 11 -2.79 11.63 6.45
C ALA A 11 -3.00 10.47 5.46
N THR A 12 -1.91 9.88 4.95
CA THR A 12 -2.00 8.67 4.13
C THR A 12 -2.55 7.48 4.92
N ALA A 13 -2.04 7.25 6.14
CA ALA A 13 -2.55 6.17 6.99
C ALA A 13 -4.04 6.35 7.32
N GLU A 14 -4.47 7.58 7.61
CA GLU A 14 -5.87 7.92 7.85
C GLU A 14 -6.74 7.69 6.60
N LYS A 15 -6.27 8.16 5.43
CA LYS A 15 -6.99 7.94 4.17
C LYS A 15 -7.14 6.46 3.83
N LEU A 16 -6.08 5.69 4.01
CA LEU A 16 -6.12 4.24 3.78
C LEU A 16 -6.97 3.51 4.84
N ALA A 17 -7.06 4.02 6.06
CA ALA A 17 -7.93 3.46 7.10
C ALA A 17 -9.44 3.63 6.77
N GLU A 18 -9.81 4.68 6.04
CA GLU A 18 -11.17 4.83 5.51
C GLU A 18 -11.48 3.78 4.43
N ILE A 19 -10.47 3.44 3.59
CA ILE A 19 -10.63 2.51 2.47
C ILE A 19 -10.44 1.04 2.91
N LYS A 20 -9.56 0.80 3.89
CA LYS A 20 -9.22 -0.47 4.53
C LYS A 20 -8.44 -1.48 3.67
N ILE A 21 -8.69 -1.57 2.38
CA ILE A 21 -8.09 -2.57 1.50
C ILE A 21 -7.37 -1.89 0.34
N VAL A 22 -6.12 -2.30 0.08
CA VAL A 22 -5.29 -1.79 -1.01
C VAL A 22 -4.93 -2.95 -1.94
N PRO A 23 -5.53 -3.03 -3.14
CA PRO A 23 -5.09 -3.97 -4.17
C PRO A 23 -3.63 -3.72 -4.55
N VAL A 24 -2.80 -4.77 -4.47
CA VAL A 24 -1.40 -4.74 -4.88
C VAL A 24 -1.30 -5.34 -6.27
N LEU A 25 -0.99 -4.51 -7.26
CA LEU A 25 -1.14 -4.84 -8.67
C LEU A 25 0.21 -4.89 -9.39
N VAL A 26 0.37 -5.88 -10.23
CA VAL A 26 1.48 -5.99 -11.20
C VAL A 26 0.85 -5.81 -12.57
N LEU A 27 1.11 -4.66 -13.20
CA LEU A 27 0.50 -4.27 -14.47
C LEU A 27 1.58 -4.09 -15.52
N ASN A 28 1.36 -4.63 -16.72
CA ASN A 28 2.34 -4.63 -17.81
C ASN A 28 2.02 -3.60 -18.89
N SER A 29 0.82 -3.00 -18.84
CA SER A 29 0.40 -1.99 -19.80
C SER A 29 -0.53 -0.96 -19.18
N VAL A 30 -0.62 0.21 -19.82
CA VAL A 30 -1.58 1.26 -19.47
C VAL A 30 -3.01 0.76 -19.65
N GLU A 31 -3.28 -0.07 -20.64
CA GLU A 31 -4.60 -0.64 -20.92
C GLU A 31 -5.09 -1.50 -19.74
N GLU A 32 -4.23 -2.43 -19.25
CA GLU A 32 -4.51 -3.19 -18.03
C GLU A 32 -4.84 -2.27 -16.84
N GLY A 33 -4.01 -1.23 -16.65
CA GLY A 33 -4.20 -0.26 -15.57
C GLY A 33 -5.53 0.47 -15.64
N LEU A 34 -5.89 0.96 -16.82
CA LEU A 34 -7.16 1.66 -17.03
C LEU A 34 -8.37 0.74 -16.84
N LYS A 35 -8.27 -0.52 -17.26
CA LYS A 35 -9.34 -1.50 -17.08
C LYS A 35 -9.55 -1.85 -15.61
N VAL A 36 -8.46 -2.11 -14.87
CA VAL A 36 -8.54 -2.35 -13.42
C VAL A 36 -9.04 -1.10 -12.69
N GLY A 37 -8.57 0.10 -13.06
CA GLY A 37 -9.01 1.37 -12.47
C GLY A 37 -10.52 1.58 -12.62
N GLU A 38 -11.08 1.31 -13.80
CA GLU A 38 -12.52 1.35 -14.05
C GLU A 38 -13.30 0.41 -13.11
N ILE A 39 -12.79 -0.81 -12.92
CA ILE A 39 -13.41 -1.78 -12.01
C ILE A 39 -13.35 -1.28 -10.56
N LEU A 40 -12.19 -0.80 -10.10
CA LEU A 40 -12.03 -0.31 -8.74
C LEU A 40 -12.98 0.86 -8.43
N VAL A 41 -13.08 1.82 -9.32
CA VAL A 41 -13.98 2.98 -9.18
C VAL A 41 -15.44 2.53 -9.18
N SER A 42 -15.84 1.68 -10.15
CA SER A 42 -17.24 1.24 -10.26
C SER A 42 -17.73 0.42 -9.06
N GLU A 43 -16.84 -0.32 -8.41
CA GLU A 43 -17.17 -1.11 -7.21
C GLU A 43 -16.88 -0.35 -5.90
N GLY A 44 -16.35 0.88 -5.96
CA GLY A 44 -16.13 1.75 -4.81
C GLY A 44 -14.92 1.40 -3.94
N LEU A 45 -13.91 0.72 -4.48
CA LEU A 45 -12.62 0.49 -3.83
C LEU A 45 -11.61 1.54 -4.31
N LEU A 46 -11.53 2.65 -3.60
CA LEU A 46 -10.84 3.85 -4.08
C LEU A 46 -9.34 3.89 -3.72
N ALA A 47 -8.65 2.76 -3.73
CA ALA A 47 -7.19 2.69 -3.60
C ALA A 47 -6.57 1.64 -4.52
N ALA A 48 -5.30 1.84 -4.90
CA ALA A 48 -4.48 0.85 -5.60
C ALA A 48 -2.99 1.06 -5.31
N GLU A 49 -2.22 -0.01 -5.16
CA GLU A 49 -0.76 -0.02 -5.12
C GLU A 49 -0.25 -0.60 -6.46
N ILE A 50 0.36 0.23 -7.32
CA ILE A 50 0.97 -0.20 -8.58
C ILE A 50 2.46 -0.48 -8.32
N THR A 51 2.89 -1.71 -8.54
CA THR A 51 4.26 -2.11 -8.18
C THR A 51 5.28 -1.76 -9.26
N PHE A 52 6.42 -1.18 -8.86
CA PHE A 52 7.58 -0.90 -9.73
C PHE A 52 8.35 -2.18 -10.10
N ARG A 53 7.63 -3.26 -10.37
CA ARG A 53 8.16 -4.54 -10.84
C ARG A 53 8.08 -4.69 -12.36
N THR A 54 7.46 -3.74 -13.04
CA THR A 54 7.33 -3.69 -14.51
C THR A 54 7.83 -2.36 -15.03
N VAL A 55 8.26 -2.33 -16.27
CA VAL A 55 8.66 -1.09 -16.95
C VAL A 55 7.49 -0.14 -17.19
N ALA A 56 6.27 -0.66 -17.18
CA ALA A 56 5.05 0.11 -17.42
C ALA A 56 4.55 0.86 -16.16
N ALA A 57 5.08 0.56 -14.97
CA ALA A 57 4.51 1.05 -13.69
C ALA A 57 4.31 2.58 -13.65
N GLU A 58 5.31 3.35 -14.09
CA GLU A 58 5.26 4.81 -14.14
C GLU A 58 4.14 5.30 -15.06
N SER A 59 4.09 4.81 -16.29
CA SER A 59 3.07 5.19 -17.28
C SER A 59 1.66 4.76 -16.86
N VAL A 60 1.54 3.62 -16.18
CA VAL A 60 0.27 3.15 -15.60
C VAL A 60 -0.20 4.08 -14.50
N ILE A 61 0.66 4.43 -13.53
CA ILE A 61 0.33 5.37 -12.46
C ILE A 61 -0.14 6.70 -13.05
N LYS A 62 0.60 7.23 -14.03
CA LYS A 62 0.25 8.50 -14.69
C LYS A 62 -1.13 8.44 -15.32
N ALA A 63 -1.37 7.45 -16.20
CA ALA A 63 -2.63 7.31 -16.89
C ALA A 63 -3.82 7.10 -15.93
N MET A 64 -3.66 6.26 -14.90
CA MET A 64 -4.69 6.04 -13.91
C MET A 64 -4.96 7.28 -13.06
N SER A 65 -3.93 8.03 -12.65
CA SER A 65 -4.06 9.25 -11.85
C SER A 65 -4.78 10.37 -12.61
N GLU A 66 -4.55 10.47 -13.93
CA GLU A 66 -5.21 11.43 -14.80
C GLU A 66 -6.68 11.05 -15.06
N LYS A 67 -6.96 9.76 -15.29
CA LYS A 67 -8.29 9.28 -15.65
C LYS A 67 -9.23 9.09 -14.47
N PHE A 68 -8.70 8.71 -13.30
CA PHE A 68 -9.47 8.39 -12.10
C PHE A 68 -8.96 9.21 -10.90
N PRO A 69 -9.23 10.53 -10.84
CA PRO A 69 -8.71 11.42 -9.79
C PRO A 69 -9.22 11.05 -8.39
N GLU A 70 -10.30 10.30 -8.27
CA GLU A 70 -10.84 9.76 -7.03
C GLU A 70 -10.05 8.56 -6.47
N LEU A 71 -9.25 7.86 -7.29
CA LEU A 71 -8.40 6.78 -6.83
C LEU A 71 -7.19 7.31 -6.05
N TYR A 72 -6.99 6.77 -4.86
CA TYR A 72 -5.80 7.01 -4.05
C TYR A 72 -4.69 6.02 -4.48
N ILE A 73 -3.96 6.39 -5.53
CA ILE A 73 -2.96 5.53 -6.17
C ILE A 73 -1.62 5.65 -5.45
N GLY A 74 -1.04 4.51 -5.08
CA GLY A 74 0.29 4.40 -4.55
C GLY A 74 1.23 3.60 -5.45
N ALA A 75 2.54 3.82 -5.25
CA ALA A 75 3.61 3.05 -5.87
C ALA A 75 4.14 1.99 -4.89
N GLY A 76 4.17 0.73 -5.30
CA GLY A 76 4.76 -0.36 -4.52
C GLY A 76 6.13 -0.79 -5.05
N THR A 77 6.88 -1.48 -4.22
CA THR A 77 8.22 -1.99 -4.57
C THR A 77 9.19 -0.87 -5.00
N VAL A 78 9.11 0.26 -4.28
CA VAL A 78 10.01 1.41 -4.50
C VAL A 78 11.30 1.14 -3.77
N LEU A 79 12.37 0.79 -4.50
CA LEU A 79 13.62 0.27 -3.92
C LEU A 79 14.76 1.30 -3.87
N ASN A 80 14.64 2.39 -4.61
CA ASN A 80 15.66 3.43 -4.73
C ASN A 80 15.03 4.82 -4.88
N THR A 81 15.86 5.85 -4.84
CA THR A 81 15.43 7.26 -4.88
C THR A 81 14.91 7.69 -6.25
N ASP A 82 15.38 7.06 -7.33
CA ASP A 82 14.92 7.33 -8.68
C ASP A 82 13.48 6.82 -8.88
N ASP A 83 13.20 5.57 -8.49
CA ASP A 83 11.84 5.03 -8.52
C ASP A 83 10.89 5.84 -7.63
N LEU A 84 11.38 6.31 -6.46
CA LEU A 84 10.58 7.17 -5.59
C LEU A 84 10.17 8.46 -6.31
N LYS A 85 11.14 9.14 -6.96
CA LYS A 85 10.88 10.38 -7.69
C LYS A 85 9.93 10.14 -8.86
N ARG A 86 10.19 9.12 -9.69
CA ARG A 86 9.35 8.75 -10.85
C ARG A 86 7.91 8.45 -10.43
N ALA A 87 7.72 7.76 -9.29
CA ALA A 87 6.40 7.46 -8.77
C ALA A 87 5.58 8.74 -8.48
N PHE A 88 6.20 9.71 -7.79
CA PHE A 88 5.50 10.95 -7.43
C PHE A 88 5.33 11.90 -8.63
N ASP A 89 6.30 11.95 -9.54
CA ASP A 89 6.17 12.69 -10.79
C ASP A 89 5.04 12.14 -11.68
N ALA A 90 4.78 10.83 -11.62
CA ALA A 90 3.66 10.18 -12.30
C ALA A 90 2.31 10.38 -11.60
N GLY A 91 2.27 10.99 -10.41
CA GLY A 91 1.03 11.31 -9.70
C GLY A 91 0.67 10.38 -8.54
N ALA A 92 1.58 9.48 -8.12
CA ALA A 92 1.36 8.67 -6.92
C ALA A 92 1.12 9.54 -5.69
N LYS A 93 0.16 9.17 -4.85
CA LYS A 93 -0.19 9.86 -3.60
C LYS A 93 0.64 9.35 -2.42
N PHE A 94 1.11 8.12 -2.49
CA PHE A 94 2.00 7.49 -1.53
C PHE A 94 2.91 6.46 -2.21
N ALA A 95 3.97 6.06 -1.53
CA ALA A 95 4.82 4.98 -1.99
C ALA A 95 5.16 4.05 -0.82
N VAL A 96 5.41 2.77 -1.14
CA VAL A 96 5.79 1.75 -0.17
C VAL A 96 6.91 0.87 -0.70
N ALA A 97 7.70 0.30 0.20
CA ALA A 97 8.77 -0.64 -0.11
C ALA A 97 8.56 -1.97 0.63
N PRO A 98 9.18 -3.07 0.17
CA PRO A 98 9.15 -4.34 0.88
C PRO A 98 10.05 -4.37 2.13
N GLY A 99 11.03 -3.49 2.21
CA GLY A 99 11.99 -3.41 3.32
C GLY A 99 12.35 -1.98 3.68
N PHE A 100 13.20 -1.83 4.70
CA PHE A 100 13.66 -0.55 5.20
C PHE A 100 14.98 -0.16 4.52
N ASN A 101 14.93 0.89 3.70
CA ASN A 101 16.11 1.52 3.12
C ASN A 101 16.20 2.97 3.59
N PRO A 102 17.16 3.30 4.49
CA PRO A 102 17.27 4.65 5.06
C PRO A 102 17.56 5.73 4.01
N THR A 103 18.21 5.39 2.89
CA THR A 103 18.47 6.33 1.80
C THR A 103 17.17 6.76 1.13
N VAL A 104 16.28 5.82 0.85
CA VAL A 104 14.94 6.12 0.26
C VAL A 104 14.07 6.92 1.25
N VAL A 105 14.09 6.53 2.54
CA VAL A 105 13.36 7.26 3.59
C VAL A 105 13.84 8.70 3.70
N LYS A 106 15.17 8.94 3.72
CA LYS A 106 15.73 10.32 3.77
C LYS A 106 15.33 11.13 2.55
N SER A 107 15.39 10.56 1.36
CA SER A 107 14.92 11.23 0.13
C SER A 107 13.42 11.56 0.20
N ALA A 108 12.59 10.66 0.75
CA ALA A 108 11.17 10.94 0.96
C ALA A 108 10.94 12.10 1.94
N ILE A 109 11.74 12.21 3.00
CA ILE A 109 11.69 13.31 3.97
C ILE A 109 12.05 14.64 3.31
N GLU A 110 13.17 14.69 2.58
CA GLU A 110 13.67 15.88 1.89
C GLU A 110 12.66 16.44 0.88
N ASN A 111 11.98 15.54 0.15
CA ASN A 111 10.98 15.93 -0.85
C ASN A 111 9.55 15.98 -0.28
N SER A 112 9.37 15.70 1.00
CA SER A 112 8.05 15.60 1.63
C SER A 112 7.10 14.63 0.92
N TYR A 113 7.60 13.50 0.44
CA TYR A 113 6.80 12.43 -0.14
C TYR A 113 6.21 11.53 0.95
N SER A 114 4.98 11.07 0.80
CA SER A 114 4.40 10.07 1.70
C SER A 114 4.96 8.70 1.38
N PHE A 115 5.86 8.19 2.23
CA PHE A 115 6.54 6.91 2.03
C PHE A 115 6.41 6.04 3.28
N ALA A 116 5.97 4.79 3.08
CA ALA A 116 5.93 3.77 4.12
C ALA A 116 6.97 2.69 3.82
N PRO A 117 8.12 2.68 4.54
CA PRO A 117 9.10 1.62 4.42
C PRO A 117 8.53 0.30 4.92
N GLY A 118 9.02 -0.81 4.36
CA GLY A 118 8.73 -2.15 4.85
C GLY A 118 9.53 -2.45 6.11
N ILE A 119 8.91 -3.17 7.03
CA ILE A 119 9.53 -3.67 8.26
C ILE A 119 9.04 -5.09 8.56
N CYS A 120 9.85 -5.84 9.29
CA CYS A 120 9.53 -7.16 9.81
C CYS A 120 10.04 -7.37 11.25
N THR A 121 10.96 -6.52 11.70
CA THR A 121 11.65 -6.65 12.99
C THR A 121 11.49 -5.39 13.84
N PRO A 122 11.62 -5.51 15.19
CA PRO A 122 11.67 -4.36 16.10
C PRO A 122 12.73 -3.32 15.73
N SER A 123 13.94 -3.77 15.36
CA SER A 123 15.04 -2.87 14.98
C SER A 123 14.70 -2.00 13.78
N GLU A 124 13.97 -2.54 12.79
CA GLU A 124 13.52 -1.76 11.64
C GLU A 124 12.42 -0.76 12.02
N VAL A 125 11.53 -1.12 12.95
CA VAL A 125 10.53 -0.18 13.49
C VAL A 125 11.21 0.99 14.18
N GLU A 126 12.21 0.74 15.04
CA GLU A 126 12.96 1.76 15.75
C GLU A 126 13.68 2.71 14.79
N GLN A 127 14.41 2.17 13.82
CA GLN A 127 15.10 2.97 12.80
C GLN A 127 14.13 3.81 11.95
N ALA A 128 13.00 3.24 11.55
CA ALA A 128 11.97 3.97 10.81
C ALA A 128 11.36 5.08 11.67
N TYR A 129 11.08 4.80 12.94
CA TYR A 129 10.54 5.76 13.88
C TYR A 129 11.49 6.93 14.16
N GLU A 130 12.79 6.65 14.34
CA GLU A 130 13.83 7.66 14.52
C GLU A 130 13.88 8.65 13.35
N LEU A 131 13.68 8.17 12.12
CA LEU A 131 13.55 9.00 10.92
C LEU A 131 12.17 9.69 10.80
N GLY A 132 11.25 9.44 11.72
CA GLY A 132 9.95 10.08 11.77
C GLY A 132 8.85 9.37 11.01
N CYS A 133 9.04 8.13 10.55
CA CYS A 133 7.99 7.35 9.89
C CYS A 133 6.87 7.02 10.89
N LYS A 134 5.63 7.33 10.52
CA LYS A 134 4.42 7.06 11.31
C LYS A 134 3.48 6.05 10.64
N PHE A 135 3.79 5.66 9.42
CA PHE A 135 3.10 4.64 8.66
C PHE A 135 4.12 3.66 8.08
N LEU A 136 3.96 2.37 8.35
CA LEU A 136 4.90 1.31 8.01
C LEU A 136 4.18 0.16 7.30
N LYS A 137 4.84 -0.42 6.31
CA LYS A 137 4.39 -1.66 5.67
C LYS A 137 4.96 -2.85 6.44
N PHE A 138 4.12 -3.73 6.97
CA PHE A 138 4.57 -5.00 7.55
C PHE A 138 4.61 -6.07 6.46
N PHE A 139 5.82 -6.52 6.08
CA PHE A 139 6.04 -7.42 4.96
C PHE A 139 7.24 -8.35 5.20
N PRO A 140 7.15 -9.63 4.78
CA PRO A 140 5.98 -10.35 4.24
C PRO A 140 5.08 -10.88 5.39
N ALA A 141 3.83 -10.39 5.50
CA ALA A 141 3.02 -10.55 6.69
C ALA A 141 2.79 -12.00 7.12
N GLU A 142 2.24 -12.85 6.29
CA GLU A 142 1.95 -14.24 6.65
C GLU A 142 3.22 -15.09 6.83
N ALA A 143 4.19 -14.95 5.91
CA ALA A 143 5.44 -15.70 5.97
C ALA A 143 6.29 -15.33 7.19
N ALA A 144 6.14 -14.12 7.71
CA ALA A 144 6.84 -13.64 8.90
C ALA A 144 6.19 -14.09 10.23
N GLY A 145 5.04 -14.75 10.19
CA GLY A 145 4.32 -15.23 11.39
C GLY A 145 2.95 -14.61 11.59
N GLY A 146 2.44 -13.89 10.59
CA GLY A 146 1.06 -13.43 10.53
C GLY A 146 0.68 -12.45 11.64
N ILE A 147 -0.57 -12.51 12.03
CA ILE A 147 -1.17 -11.65 13.07
C ILE A 147 -0.44 -11.76 14.41
N SER A 148 0.01 -12.96 14.78
CA SER A 148 0.74 -13.18 16.04
C SER A 148 2.05 -12.38 16.08
N MET A 149 2.81 -12.46 15.00
CA MET A 149 4.06 -11.69 14.87
C MET A 149 3.79 -10.19 14.85
N LEU A 150 2.81 -9.73 14.05
CA LEU A 150 2.46 -8.32 13.98
C LEU A 150 2.07 -7.76 15.36
N LYS A 151 1.21 -8.45 16.10
CA LYS A 151 0.82 -8.05 17.47
C LYS A 151 2.02 -7.96 18.41
N SER A 152 2.97 -8.90 18.30
CA SER A 152 4.19 -8.92 19.11
C SER A 152 5.12 -7.73 18.76
N VAL A 153 5.25 -7.41 17.48
CA VAL A 153 6.01 -6.23 17.00
C VAL A 153 5.35 -4.92 17.44
N ILE A 154 4.03 -4.82 17.38
CA ILE A 154 3.27 -3.60 17.76
C ILE A 154 3.36 -3.34 19.26
N ALA A 155 3.30 -4.37 20.10
CA ALA A 155 3.09 -4.25 21.53
C ALA A 155 3.97 -3.21 22.24
N PRO A 156 5.30 -3.16 22.04
CA PRO A 156 6.17 -2.17 22.69
C PRO A 156 5.99 -0.74 22.16
N TYR A 157 5.38 -0.56 20.96
CA TYR A 157 5.33 0.72 20.25
C TYR A 157 3.92 1.36 20.19
N LYS A 158 2.91 0.77 20.82
CA LYS A 158 1.52 1.28 20.80
C LYS A 158 1.39 2.77 21.15
N HIS A 159 2.17 3.20 22.14
CA HIS A 159 2.16 4.59 22.64
C HIS A 159 2.75 5.61 21.63
N LEU A 160 3.40 5.14 20.56
CA LEU A 160 4.07 5.99 19.56
C LEU A 160 3.14 6.44 18.42
N GLY A 161 1.92 5.89 18.34
CA GLY A 161 0.96 6.23 17.29
C GLY A 161 1.38 5.82 15.88
N ILE A 162 2.18 4.74 15.75
CA ILE A 162 2.57 4.17 14.47
C ILE A 162 1.39 3.37 13.91
N ARG A 163 1.13 3.51 12.62
CA ARG A 163 0.13 2.74 11.90
C ARG A 163 0.82 1.75 10.94
N PHE A 164 0.15 0.61 10.72
CA PHE A 164 0.71 -0.48 9.92
C PHE A 164 -0.19 -0.84 8.74
N MET A 165 0.44 -1.32 7.65
CA MET A 165 -0.22 -1.93 6.50
C MET A 165 0.39 -3.32 6.25
N PRO A 166 -0.16 -4.38 6.86
CA PRO A 166 0.27 -5.75 6.57
C PRO A 166 0.03 -6.09 5.11
N THR A 167 1.05 -6.70 4.48
CA THR A 167 1.04 -7.11 3.08
C THR A 167 1.86 -8.39 2.91
N GLY A 168 1.46 -9.25 1.97
CA GLY A 168 2.13 -10.53 1.70
C GLY A 168 1.45 -11.69 2.39
N GLY A 169 0.69 -12.46 1.61
CA GLY A 169 -0.14 -13.58 2.09
C GLY A 169 -1.51 -13.16 2.64
N VAL A 170 -1.79 -11.86 2.73
CA VAL A 170 -3.14 -11.38 3.07
C VAL A 170 -4.10 -11.75 1.95
N SER A 171 -5.26 -12.24 2.33
CA SER A 171 -6.31 -12.78 1.46
C SER A 171 -7.69 -12.38 1.98
N GLU A 172 -8.73 -12.71 1.25
CA GLU A 172 -10.11 -12.52 1.70
C GLU A 172 -10.38 -13.20 3.06
N ALA A 173 -9.78 -14.37 3.29
CA ALA A 173 -10.03 -15.17 4.49
C ALA A 173 -9.47 -14.55 5.78
N ASN A 174 -8.39 -13.76 5.71
CA ASN A 174 -7.70 -13.21 6.89
C ASN A 174 -7.66 -11.67 6.96
N ALA A 175 -8.13 -10.98 5.92
CA ALA A 175 -8.06 -9.52 5.86
C ALA A 175 -8.78 -8.84 7.04
N ASN A 176 -9.96 -9.30 7.41
CA ASN A 176 -10.74 -8.73 8.53
C ASN A 176 -10.06 -8.97 9.89
N ASP A 177 -9.37 -10.08 10.07
CA ASP A 177 -8.63 -10.34 11.30
C ASP A 177 -7.45 -9.36 11.47
N TYR A 178 -6.76 -9.01 10.39
CA TYR A 178 -5.77 -7.95 10.39
C TYR A 178 -6.39 -6.57 10.66
N LEU A 179 -7.51 -6.25 10.00
CA LEU A 179 -8.21 -4.98 10.15
C LEU A 179 -8.83 -4.79 11.56
N SER A 180 -9.03 -5.87 12.30
CA SER A 180 -9.48 -5.80 13.71
C SER A 180 -8.42 -5.26 14.67
N ILE A 181 -7.15 -5.16 14.24
CA ILE A 181 -6.06 -4.64 15.06
C ILE A 181 -6.07 -3.10 14.96
N PRO A 182 -6.23 -2.36 16.07
CA PRO A 182 -6.38 -0.91 16.04
C PRO A 182 -5.26 -0.14 15.35
N GLU A 183 -4.04 -0.66 15.43
CA GLU A 183 -2.85 -0.05 14.82
C GLU A 183 -2.74 -0.33 13.31
N VAL A 184 -3.54 -1.25 12.77
CA VAL A 184 -3.60 -1.50 11.33
C VAL A 184 -4.49 -0.44 10.67
N ALA A 185 -3.93 0.27 9.70
CA ALA A 185 -4.65 1.25 8.91
C ALA A 185 -5.39 0.61 7.74
N ALA A 186 -4.71 -0.26 7.02
CA ALA A 186 -5.25 -0.98 5.86
C ALA A 186 -4.48 -2.28 5.67
N VAL A 187 -4.99 -3.15 4.81
CA VAL A 187 -4.28 -4.36 4.36
C VAL A 187 -3.96 -4.28 2.88
N GLY A 188 -2.75 -4.72 2.51
CA GLY A 188 -2.35 -4.83 1.11
C GLY A 188 -2.41 -6.28 0.62
N GLY A 189 -2.99 -6.51 -0.55
CA GLY A 189 -3.04 -7.87 -1.07
C GLY A 189 -3.23 -8.00 -2.57
N THR A 190 -2.72 -9.09 -3.12
CA THR A 190 -2.76 -9.38 -4.56
C THR A 190 -3.99 -10.19 -4.98
N TRP A 191 -4.82 -10.65 -4.04
CA TRP A 191 -5.96 -11.54 -4.36
C TRP A 191 -7.03 -10.87 -5.21
N LEU A 192 -7.12 -9.53 -5.18
CA LEU A 192 -8.11 -8.75 -5.92
C LEU A 192 -7.76 -8.56 -7.40
N GLY A 193 -6.48 -8.67 -7.75
CA GLY A 193 -5.99 -8.57 -9.13
C GLY A 193 -4.74 -9.42 -9.28
N LYS A 194 -4.92 -10.75 -9.26
CA LYS A 194 -3.81 -11.67 -9.49
C LYS A 194 -3.23 -11.45 -10.88
N PRO A 195 -1.89 -11.52 -11.06
CA PRO A 195 -1.28 -11.38 -12.38
C PRO A 195 -1.88 -12.31 -13.44
N THR A 196 -2.26 -13.53 -13.05
CA THR A 196 -2.94 -14.49 -13.94
C THR A 196 -4.31 -13.98 -14.41
N ASP A 197 -5.14 -13.44 -13.50
CA ASP A 197 -6.46 -12.92 -13.85
C ASP A 197 -6.35 -11.72 -14.81
N ILE A 198 -5.30 -10.88 -14.64
CA ILE A 198 -5.06 -9.70 -15.48
C ILE A 198 -4.61 -10.12 -16.89
N VAL A 199 -3.62 -11.03 -16.97
CA VAL A 199 -3.09 -11.52 -18.25
C VAL A 199 -4.14 -12.29 -19.06
N GLU A 200 -5.02 -13.03 -18.38
CA GLU A 200 -6.13 -13.77 -18.98
C GLU A 200 -7.38 -12.90 -19.20
N GLU A 201 -7.31 -11.61 -18.89
CA GLU A 201 -8.42 -10.64 -19.01
C GLU A 201 -9.69 -11.08 -18.27
N ASN A 202 -9.56 -11.77 -17.14
CA ASN A 202 -10.65 -12.24 -16.31
C ASN A 202 -11.32 -11.09 -15.52
N TRP A 203 -11.75 -10.04 -16.23
CA TRP A 203 -12.26 -8.79 -15.64
C TRP A 203 -13.46 -8.98 -14.74
N ASP A 204 -14.36 -9.89 -15.10
CA ASP A 204 -15.55 -10.19 -14.29
C ASP A 204 -15.18 -10.86 -12.96
N ALA A 205 -14.17 -11.74 -12.96
CA ALA A 205 -13.66 -12.36 -11.75
C ALA A 205 -12.97 -11.31 -10.83
N ILE A 206 -12.22 -10.36 -11.41
CA ILE A 206 -11.61 -9.26 -10.66
C ILE A 206 -12.72 -8.38 -10.06
N ARG A 207 -13.73 -8.01 -10.83
CA ARG A 207 -14.88 -7.20 -10.39
C ARG A 207 -15.58 -7.85 -9.19
N GLU A 208 -15.88 -9.14 -9.28
CA GLU A 208 -16.56 -9.86 -8.19
C GLU A 208 -15.72 -9.90 -6.93
N LYS A 209 -14.41 -10.17 -7.02
CA LYS A 209 -13.48 -10.12 -5.87
C LYS A 209 -13.43 -8.73 -5.23
N VAL A 210 -13.39 -7.66 -6.03
CA VAL A 210 -13.39 -6.28 -5.53
C VAL A 210 -14.70 -5.98 -4.81
N ARG A 211 -15.84 -6.34 -5.40
CA ARG A 211 -17.18 -6.16 -4.80
C ARG A 211 -17.29 -6.87 -3.45
N GLN A 212 -16.85 -8.13 -3.38
CA GLN A 212 -16.87 -8.91 -2.13
C GLN A 212 -15.96 -8.28 -1.07
N ALA A 213 -14.78 -7.82 -1.45
CA ALA A 213 -13.85 -7.17 -0.53
C ALA A 213 -14.44 -5.88 0.05
N VAL A 214 -15.06 -5.04 -0.77
CA VAL A 214 -15.75 -3.81 -0.33
C VAL A 214 -16.90 -4.15 0.61
N PHE A 215 -17.73 -5.13 0.27
CA PHE A 215 -18.83 -5.57 1.13
C PHE A 215 -18.35 -6.08 2.48
N ASN A 216 -17.33 -6.95 2.50
CA ASN A 216 -16.80 -7.55 3.71
C ASN A 216 -16.06 -6.55 4.61
N SER A 217 -15.42 -5.52 4.04
CA SER A 217 -14.71 -4.50 4.82
C SER A 217 -15.62 -3.49 5.54
N ARG A 218 -16.92 -3.45 5.17
CA ARG A 218 -17.91 -2.54 5.78
C ARG A 218 -18.63 -3.16 6.99
N LYS A 219 -18.47 -4.47 7.20
CA LYS A 219 -18.98 -5.18 8.38
C LYS A 219 -18.06 -4.96 9.58
#